data_60b90963e87e8fca01ad8685255e05d2
#
_entry.id   60b90963e87e8fca01ad8685255e05d2
#
_cell.length_a   1.000
_cell.length_b   1.000
_cell.length_c   1.000
_cell.angle_alpha   90.00
_cell.angle_beta   90.00
_cell.angle_gamma   90.00
#
_symmetry.space_group_name_H-M   'P 1'
#
loop_
_entity.id
_entity.type
_entity.pdbx_description
1 polymer ?
#
loop_
_entity_poly.entity_id
_entity_poly.type
_entity_poly.pdbx_seq_one_letter_code
_entity_poly.pdbx_strand_id
1 'polypeptide(L)'
;VFIETLGNPNSDVVDIEKIANIAHAHKIPLVIDNTFATPYLVRPIEYGADIVVHSATKFIGGHGTTIGGVIVDSGKFDWEASGKFASLVEPNPSYHGVSFTKAVGPAAFVTKIRAILLRDTGATISPFHAFIFLQGLETLSLRVERHVQNALKVVEYLNNHPQVENVNHPSVSKDPEQQALYKKYFPNGGGSIFTFEIKGDAQKAKD
;
A
#
# COMPACT_ATOMS: atom_id res chain seq x y z
N VAL A 1 -0.16 -12.79 4.88
CA VAL A 1 -1.33 -11.92 4.91
C VAL A 1 -1.12 -10.81 3.91
N PHE A 2 -2.16 -10.41 3.16
CA PHE A 2 -2.12 -9.28 2.22
C PHE A 2 -3.29 -8.35 2.55
N ILE A 3 -3.01 -7.06 2.77
CA ILE A 3 -4.00 -6.03 3.10
C ILE A 3 -3.67 -4.71 2.41
N GLU A 4 -4.62 -3.79 2.39
CA GLU A 4 -4.40 -2.38 1.99
C GLU A 4 -4.26 -1.48 3.23
N THR A 5 -3.47 -0.43 3.13
CA THR A 5 -3.32 0.58 4.21
C THR A 5 -4.59 1.38 4.41
N LEU A 6 -5.20 1.78 3.30
CA LEU A 6 -6.51 2.44 3.21
C LEU A 6 -7.37 1.62 2.27
N GLY A 7 -8.51 1.15 2.75
CA GLY A 7 -9.44 0.32 1.99
C GLY A 7 -10.04 1.06 0.79
N ASN A 8 -10.13 0.38 -0.35
CA ASN A 8 -10.78 0.89 -1.55
C ASN A 8 -12.19 0.29 -1.66
N PRO A 9 -13.27 1.08 -1.71
CA PRO A 9 -13.31 2.54 -1.84
C PRO A 9 -13.55 3.33 -0.53
N ASN A 10 -13.77 2.67 0.60
CA ASN A 10 -14.30 3.32 1.80
C ASN A 10 -13.23 4.05 2.65
N SER A 11 -11.95 3.87 2.32
CA SER A 11 -10.82 4.47 3.06
C SER A 11 -10.75 4.06 4.55
N ASP A 12 -11.22 2.85 4.87
CA ASP A 12 -11.08 2.29 6.20
C ASP A 12 -9.59 2.10 6.55
N VAL A 13 -9.22 2.49 7.76
CA VAL A 13 -7.85 2.38 8.26
C VAL A 13 -7.69 1.05 8.98
N VAL A 14 -6.67 0.26 8.60
CA VAL A 14 -6.36 -1.00 9.26
C VAL A 14 -5.36 -0.82 10.40
N ASP A 15 -5.47 -1.61 11.46
CA ASP A 15 -4.46 -1.65 12.52
C ASP A 15 -3.27 -2.51 12.07
N ILE A 16 -2.28 -1.85 11.49
CA ILE A 16 -1.10 -2.48 10.89
C ILE A 16 -0.34 -3.32 11.92
N GLU A 17 -0.07 -2.75 13.11
CA GLU A 17 0.70 -3.44 14.17
C GLU A 17 -0.03 -4.68 14.69
N LYS A 18 -1.34 -4.58 14.90
CA LYS A 18 -2.16 -5.71 15.36
C LYS A 18 -2.14 -6.85 14.35
N ILE A 19 -2.29 -6.54 13.05
CA ILE A 19 -2.27 -7.55 11.99
C ILE A 19 -0.87 -8.12 11.82
N ALA A 20 0.19 -7.30 11.90
CA ALA A 20 1.58 -7.76 11.86
C ALA A 20 1.85 -8.77 12.98
N ASN A 21 1.45 -8.45 14.22
CA ASN A 21 1.64 -9.32 15.37
C ASN A 21 0.91 -10.67 15.19
N ILE A 22 -0.31 -10.66 14.65
CA ILE A 22 -1.06 -11.88 14.35
C ILE A 22 -0.34 -12.69 13.27
N ALA A 23 0.05 -12.06 12.17
CA ALA A 23 0.76 -12.73 11.07
C ALA A 23 2.07 -13.37 11.57
N HIS A 24 2.87 -12.63 12.33
CA HIS A 24 4.14 -13.11 12.86
C HIS A 24 3.97 -14.23 13.90
N ALA A 25 2.95 -14.18 14.73
CA ALA A 25 2.61 -15.29 15.64
C ALA A 25 2.34 -16.60 14.88
N HIS A 26 1.84 -16.48 13.65
CA HIS A 26 1.65 -17.60 12.74
C HIS A 26 2.83 -17.85 11.79
N LYS A 27 3.95 -17.16 11.98
CA LYS A 27 5.16 -17.28 11.14
C LYS A 27 4.88 -17.06 9.65
N ILE A 28 4.06 -16.06 9.32
CA ILE A 28 3.76 -15.62 7.95
C ILE A 28 4.00 -14.12 7.82
N PRO A 29 4.51 -13.66 6.66
CA PRO A 29 4.77 -12.23 6.48
C PRO A 29 3.49 -11.44 6.29
N LEU A 30 3.55 -10.15 6.67
CA LEU A 30 2.54 -9.16 6.33
C LEU A 30 2.99 -8.38 5.10
N VAL A 31 2.18 -8.42 4.05
CA VAL A 31 2.33 -7.65 2.81
C VAL A 31 1.26 -6.59 2.78
N ILE A 32 1.63 -5.34 2.54
CA ILE A 32 0.70 -4.21 2.52
C ILE A 32 0.76 -3.50 1.17
N ASP A 33 -0.39 -3.36 0.52
CA ASP A 33 -0.56 -2.42 -0.58
C ASP A 33 -0.74 -1.01 0.01
N ASN A 34 0.27 -0.16 -0.22
CA ASN A 34 0.31 1.21 0.28
C ASN A 34 0.10 2.24 -0.84
N THR A 35 -0.60 1.85 -1.90
CA THR A 35 -0.80 2.69 -3.08
C THR A 35 -1.51 3.99 -2.75
N PHE A 36 -2.59 3.95 -1.95
CA PHE A 36 -3.41 5.13 -1.67
C PHE A 36 -2.77 6.08 -0.65
N ALA A 37 -2.10 5.53 0.35
CA ALA A 37 -1.43 6.34 1.35
C ALA A 37 -0.09 6.88 0.85
N THR A 38 0.58 6.17 -0.03
CA THR A 38 1.94 6.48 -0.48
C THR A 38 2.97 6.45 0.66
N PRO A 39 4.27 6.41 0.39
CA PRO A 39 5.28 6.47 1.46
C PRO A 39 5.35 7.85 2.15
N TYR A 40 4.63 8.85 1.62
CA TYR A 40 4.56 10.18 2.23
C TYR A 40 3.61 10.22 3.43
N LEU A 41 2.44 9.57 3.36
CA LEU A 41 1.47 9.60 4.46
C LEU A 41 1.77 8.55 5.52
N VAL A 42 2.17 7.34 5.10
CA VAL A 42 2.51 6.26 6.02
C VAL A 42 3.56 5.33 5.44
N ARG A 43 4.45 4.82 6.30
CA ARG A 43 5.47 3.82 5.95
C ARG A 43 5.21 2.55 6.75
N PRO A 44 4.45 1.58 6.21
CA PRO A 44 3.98 0.42 6.95
C PRO A 44 5.09 -0.44 7.57
N ILE A 45 6.30 -0.44 7.00
CA ILE A 45 7.48 -1.15 7.54
C ILE A 45 7.83 -0.66 8.96
N GLU A 46 7.57 0.61 9.27
CA GLU A 46 7.80 1.17 10.61
C GLU A 46 6.82 0.61 11.66
N TYR A 47 5.73 0.01 11.20
CA TYR A 47 4.66 -0.58 12.01
C TYR A 47 4.57 -2.11 11.89
N GLY A 48 5.62 -2.75 11.39
CA GLY A 48 5.74 -4.21 11.37
C GLY A 48 5.36 -4.90 10.06
N ALA A 49 5.03 -4.17 8.99
CA ALA A 49 4.91 -4.78 7.67
C ALA A 49 6.26 -5.31 7.19
N ASP A 50 6.26 -6.48 6.58
CA ASP A 50 7.48 -7.11 6.04
C ASP A 50 7.74 -6.67 4.61
N ILE A 51 6.68 -6.57 3.82
CA ILE A 51 6.74 -6.21 2.41
C ILE A 51 5.68 -5.14 2.15
N VAL A 52 6.06 -4.10 1.41
CA VAL A 52 5.14 -3.06 0.96
C VAL A 52 5.13 -3.03 -0.55
N VAL A 53 3.94 -2.97 -1.13
CA VAL A 53 3.76 -2.83 -2.57
C VAL A 53 3.07 -1.52 -2.90
N HIS A 54 3.37 -0.97 -4.07
CA HIS A 54 2.72 0.21 -4.60
C HIS A 54 2.40 0.01 -6.07
N SER A 55 1.20 0.34 -6.48
CA SER A 55 0.94 0.65 -7.88
C SER A 55 1.57 2.01 -8.20
N ALA A 56 2.77 2.00 -8.78
CA ALA A 56 3.44 3.24 -9.18
C ALA A 56 2.67 4.01 -10.25
N THR A 57 1.77 3.32 -10.98
CA THR A 57 0.80 3.87 -11.93
C THR A 57 -0.01 5.02 -11.35
N LYS A 58 -0.30 4.98 -10.03
CA LYS A 58 -1.20 5.93 -9.35
C LYS A 58 -0.42 7.17 -8.89
N PHE A 59 -0.32 7.40 -7.59
CA PHE A 59 0.25 8.62 -7.03
C PHE A 59 1.76 8.78 -7.27
N ILE A 60 2.53 7.69 -7.34
CA ILE A 60 3.99 7.79 -7.59
C ILE A 60 4.24 8.41 -8.96
N GLY A 61 3.67 7.86 -10.02
CA GLY A 61 3.76 8.45 -11.36
C GLY A 61 2.97 9.75 -11.50
N GLY A 62 1.77 9.79 -10.92
CA GLY A 62 0.95 10.99 -10.77
C GLY A 62 0.14 11.41 -12.00
N HIS A 63 0.31 10.77 -13.15
CA HIS A 63 -0.30 11.18 -14.43
C HIS A 63 -1.08 10.06 -15.12
N GLY A 64 -0.97 8.80 -14.67
CA GLY A 64 -1.61 7.66 -15.32
C GLY A 64 -1.09 7.36 -16.74
N THR A 65 0.05 7.91 -17.12
CA THR A 65 0.62 7.77 -18.47
C THR A 65 1.48 6.52 -18.64
N THR A 66 1.78 5.82 -17.54
CA THR A 66 2.56 4.59 -17.55
C THR A 66 2.10 3.64 -16.46
N ILE A 67 2.25 2.34 -16.70
CA ILE A 67 1.87 1.28 -15.78
C ILE A 67 3.13 0.68 -15.17
N GLY A 68 3.13 0.50 -13.84
CA GLY A 68 4.21 -0.15 -13.13
C GLY A 68 3.94 -0.28 -11.64
N GLY A 69 4.81 -0.99 -10.97
CA GLY A 69 4.73 -1.25 -9.53
C GLY A 69 6.09 -1.18 -8.86
N VAL A 70 6.06 -1.06 -7.55
CA VAL A 70 7.23 -1.09 -6.69
C VAL A 70 6.98 -2.08 -5.56
N ILE A 71 7.98 -2.91 -5.28
CA ILE A 71 8.01 -3.82 -4.14
C ILE A 71 9.15 -3.39 -3.23
N VAL A 72 8.84 -3.14 -1.96
CA VAL A 72 9.81 -2.77 -0.92
C VAL A 72 9.81 -3.87 0.12
N ASP A 73 10.96 -4.52 0.30
CA ASP A 73 11.16 -5.56 1.31
C ASP A 73 11.89 -4.95 2.52
N SER A 74 11.36 -5.18 3.71
CA SER A 74 12.01 -4.74 4.96
C SER A 74 13.32 -5.48 5.22
N GLY A 75 13.48 -6.68 4.66
CA GLY A 75 14.57 -7.59 4.95
C GLY A 75 14.57 -8.17 6.38
N LYS A 76 13.47 -8.00 7.12
CA LYS A 76 13.38 -8.39 8.53
C LYS A 76 12.70 -9.73 8.78
N PHE A 77 11.90 -10.22 7.82
CA PHE A 77 11.18 -11.47 8.00
C PHE A 77 12.12 -12.67 7.95
N ASP A 78 12.06 -13.52 8.96
CA ASP A 78 12.88 -14.73 9.04
C ASP A 78 12.22 -15.88 8.26
N TRP A 79 12.62 -16.00 7.00
CA TRP A 79 12.12 -17.02 6.07
C TRP A 79 12.48 -18.44 6.52
N GLU A 80 13.65 -18.62 7.15
CA GLU A 80 14.11 -19.94 7.62
C GLU A 80 13.32 -20.38 8.87
N ALA A 81 13.20 -19.53 9.89
CA ALA A 81 12.44 -19.83 11.10
C ALA A 81 10.94 -20.01 10.85
N SER A 82 10.42 -19.43 9.76
CA SER A 82 9.03 -19.64 9.34
C SER A 82 8.75 -21.12 9.02
N GLY A 83 9.65 -21.79 8.31
CA GLY A 83 9.48 -23.18 7.83
C GLY A 83 8.41 -23.36 6.75
N LYS A 84 7.84 -22.26 6.21
CA LYS A 84 6.72 -22.31 5.24
C LYS A 84 7.10 -21.94 3.82
N PHE A 85 8.33 -21.46 3.60
CA PHE A 85 8.77 -20.89 2.33
C PHE A 85 9.97 -21.63 1.75
N ALA A 86 9.82 -22.95 1.56
CA ALA A 86 10.86 -23.86 1.02
C ALA A 86 11.54 -23.27 -0.23
N SER A 87 10.78 -22.62 -1.11
CA SER A 87 11.30 -22.02 -2.34
C SER A 87 12.29 -20.86 -2.16
N LEU A 88 12.43 -20.32 -0.95
CA LEU A 88 13.43 -19.31 -0.57
C LEU A 88 14.60 -19.95 0.19
N VAL A 89 14.32 -20.99 0.96
CA VAL A 89 15.23 -21.59 1.92
C VAL A 89 15.99 -22.79 1.34
N GLU A 90 15.30 -23.64 0.59
CA GLU A 90 15.90 -24.82 -0.01
C GLU A 90 16.67 -24.52 -1.29
N PRO A 91 17.62 -25.40 -1.68
CA PRO A 91 18.31 -25.30 -2.97
C PRO A 91 17.32 -25.25 -4.15
N ASN A 92 17.37 -24.22 -4.95
CA ASN A 92 16.47 -24.03 -6.08
C ASN A 92 17.05 -24.66 -7.36
N PRO A 93 16.46 -25.73 -7.90
CA PRO A 93 17.00 -26.41 -9.08
C PRO A 93 16.97 -25.57 -10.35
N SER A 94 16.02 -24.63 -10.47
CA SER A 94 15.93 -23.72 -11.62
C SER A 94 16.96 -22.59 -11.57
N TYR A 95 17.68 -22.43 -10.45
CA TYR A 95 18.71 -21.41 -10.27
C TYR A 95 19.98 -22.02 -9.64
N HIS A 96 20.59 -22.96 -10.36
CA HIS A 96 21.88 -23.59 -10.01
C HIS A 96 21.95 -24.20 -8.60
N GLY A 97 20.83 -24.62 -8.02
CA GLY A 97 20.78 -25.15 -6.66
C GLY A 97 21.02 -24.13 -5.55
N VAL A 98 20.85 -22.85 -5.82
CA VAL A 98 21.04 -21.78 -4.83
C VAL A 98 19.89 -21.76 -3.81
N SER A 99 20.23 -21.71 -2.52
CA SER A 99 19.31 -21.28 -1.46
C SER A 99 19.40 -19.77 -1.33
N PHE A 100 18.30 -19.06 -1.56
CA PHE A 100 18.33 -17.60 -1.58
C PHE A 100 18.62 -17.00 -0.20
N THR A 101 18.07 -17.57 0.88
CA THR A 101 18.36 -17.11 2.24
C THR A 101 19.82 -17.25 2.60
N LYS A 102 20.46 -18.36 2.21
CA LYS A 102 21.89 -18.58 2.46
C LYS A 102 22.80 -17.73 1.58
N ALA A 103 22.40 -17.45 0.35
CA ALA A 103 23.21 -16.70 -0.61
C ALA A 103 23.20 -15.19 -0.36
N VAL A 104 22.04 -14.63 -0.01
CA VAL A 104 21.85 -13.16 0.07
C VAL A 104 21.14 -12.68 1.35
N GLY A 105 20.87 -13.58 2.29
CA GLY A 105 20.28 -13.22 3.60
C GLY A 105 19.00 -12.39 3.50
N PRO A 106 18.98 -11.18 4.09
CA PRO A 106 17.80 -10.32 4.11
C PRO A 106 17.23 -9.96 2.72
N ALA A 107 18.03 -10.03 1.66
CA ALA A 107 17.60 -9.75 0.30
C ALA A 107 17.00 -10.96 -0.44
N ALA A 108 16.79 -12.10 0.23
CA ALA A 108 16.35 -13.36 -0.37
C ALA A 108 15.06 -13.21 -1.20
N PHE A 109 14.06 -12.52 -0.68
CA PHE A 109 12.76 -12.36 -1.34
C PHE A 109 12.88 -11.56 -2.65
N VAL A 110 13.44 -10.36 -2.60
CA VAL A 110 13.59 -9.52 -3.80
C VAL A 110 14.58 -10.10 -4.81
N THR A 111 15.62 -10.79 -4.34
CA THR A 111 16.58 -11.46 -5.23
C THR A 111 15.92 -12.61 -5.98
N LYS A 112 15.09 -13.41 -5.31
CA LYS A 112 14.33 -14.47 -5.98
C LYS A 112 13.36 -13.93 -7.01
N ILE A 113 12.65 -12.83 -6.71
CA ILE A 113 11.77 -12.18 -7.69
C ILE A 113 12.57 -11.80 -8.94
N ARG A 114 13.74 -11.19 -8.79
CA ARG A 114 14.59 -10.78 -9.92
C ARG A 114 15.22 -11.95 -10.65
N ALA A 115 15.75 -12.93 -9.92
CA ALA A 115 16.49 -14.04 -10.50
C ALA A 115 15.60 -15.08 -11.19
N ILE A 116 14.34 -15.22 -10.75
CA ILE A 116 13.42 -16.25 -11.26
C ILE A 116 12.23 -15.58 -11.94
N LEU A 117 11.37 -14.88 -11.21
CA LEU A 117 10.11 -14.38 -11.77
C LEU A 117 10.34 -13.38 -12.91
N LEU A 118 11.20 -12.39 -12.69
CA LEU A 118 11.53 -11.39 -13.72
C LEU A 118 12.17 -12.04 -14.95
N ARG A 119 13.13 -12.95 -14.72
CA ARG A 119 13.82 -13.70 -15.79
C ARG A 119 12.84 -14.55 -16.61
N ASP A 120 11.97 -15.32 -15.93
CA ASP A 120 11.15 -16.34 -16.58
C ASP A 120 9.90 -15.73 -17.24
N THR A 121 9.33 -14.66 -16.67
CA THR A 121 8.16 -13.96 -17.22
C THR A 121 8.51 -12.82 -18.16
N GLY A 122 9.73 -12.29 -18.06
CA GLY A 122 10.14 -11.10 -18.83
C GLY A 122 9.42 -9.80 -18.42
N ALA A 123 8.75 -9.79 -17.28
CA ALA A 123 7.95 -8.65 -16.82
C ALA A 123 8.83 -7.49 -16.27
N THR A 124 9.79 -7.06 -17.06
CA THR A 124 10.70 -5.96 -16.72
C THR A 124 10.09 -4.61 -17.10
N ILE A 125 10.36 -3.59 -16.29
CA ILE A 125 9.94 -2.23 -16.58
C ILE A 125 10.80 -1.64 -17.72
N SER A 126 10.15 -0.91 -18.64
CA SER A 126 10.87 -0.12 -19.64
C SER A 126 11.71 0.98 -18.95
N PRO A 127 12.94 1.26 -19.39
CA PRO A 127 13.74 2.38 -18.87
C PRO A 127 13.00 3.72 -18.97
N PHE A 128 12.22 3.93 -20.00
CA PHE A 128 11.42 5.15 -20.17
C PHE A 128 10.30 5.25 -19.12
N HIS A 129 9.62 4.15 -18.80
CA HIS A 129 8.64 4.13 -17.73
C HIS A 129 9.29 4.35 -16.35
N ALA A 130 10.46 3.75 -16.11
CA ALA A 130 11.21 4.01 -14.89
C ALA A 130 11.58 5.49 -14.73
N PHE A 131 12.01 6.14 -15.81
CA PHE A 131 12.28 7.58 -15.83
C PHE A 131 11.05 8.41 -15.47
N ILE A 132 9.89 8.11 -16.07
CA ILE A 132 8.63 8.81 -15.75
C ILE A 132 8.28 8.66 -14.25
N PHE A 133 8.44 7.46 -13.68
CA PHE A 133 8.18 7.25 -12.26
C PHE A 133 9.16 8.00 -11.35
N LEU A 134 10.44 8.06 -11.72
CA LEU A 134 11.43 8.85 -10.97
C LEU A 134 11.09 10.34 -10.99
N GLN A 135 10.68 10.89 -12.14
CA GLN A 135 10.21 12.28 -12.21
C GLN A 135 8.94 12.50 -11.36
N GLY A 136 7.98 11.58 -11.41
CA GLY A 136 6.78 11.66 -10.58
C GLY A 136 7.10 11.62 -9.09
N LEU A 137 8.09 10.83 -8.69
CA LEU A 137 8.52 10.68 -7.31
C LEU A 137 9.09 11.98 -6.72
N GLU A 138 9.79 12.80 -7.52
CA GLU A 138 10.36 14.09 -7.09
C GLU A 138 9.31 15.05 -6.52
N THR A 139 8.09 15.01 -7.05
CA THR A 139 6.99 15.89 -6.63
C THR A 139 5.93 15.18 -5.80
N LEU A 140 6.14 13.91 -5.43
CA LEU A 140 5.13 13.10 -4.75
C LEU A 140 4.62 13.76 -3.48
N SER A 141 5.51 14.21 -2.60
CA SER A 141 5.13 14.83 -1.33
C SER A 141 4.27 16.08 -1.53
N LEU A 142 4.68 16.96 -2.43
CA LEU A 142 3.95 18.20 -2.75
C LEU A 142 2.54 17.91 -3.30
N ARG A 143 2.44 16.92 -4.19
CA ARG A 143 1.15 16.53 -4.79
C ARG A 143 0.23 15.89 -3.76
N VAL A 144 0.73 14.93 -2.99
CA VAL A 144 -0.07 14.20 -1.99
C VAL A 144 -0.52 15.13 -0.88
N GLU A 145 0.34 16.04 -0.39
CA GLU A 145 -0.05 17.06 0.57
C GLU A 145 -1.22 17.92 0.04
N ARG A 146 -1.12 18.39 -1.19
CA ARG A 146 -2.17 19.18 -1.81
C ARG A 146 -3.45 18.38 -2.03
N HIS A 147 -3.35 17.12 -2.44
CA HIS A 147 -4.51 16.24 -2.58
C HIS A 147 -5.23 16.07 -1.24
N VAL A 148 -4.50 15.81 -0.17
CA VAL A 148 -5.07 15.67 1.18
C VAL A 148 -5.76 16.97 1.62
N GLN A 149 -5.10 18.10 1.48
CA GLN A 149 -5.68 19.41 1.85
C GLN A 149 -6.99 19.68 1.09
N ASN A 150 -7.02 19.36 -0.21
CA ASN A 150 -8.22 19.55 -1.02
C ASN A 150 -9.32 18.56 -0.61
N ALA A 151 -8.96 17.29 -0.41
CA ALA A 151 -9.91 16.26 0.01
C ALA A 151 -10.58 16.61 1.35
N LEU A 152 -9.82 17.06 2.34
CA LEU A 152 -10.35 17.43 3.64
C LEU A 152 -11.39 18.56 3.53
N LYS A 153 -11.14 19.57 2.69
CA LYS A 153 -12.11 20.66 2.45
C LYS A 153 -13.40 20.16 1.79
N VAL A 154 -13.27 19.26 0.82
CA VAL A 154 -14.43 18.68 0.13
C VAL A 154 -15.20 17.74 1.07
N VAL A 155 -14.50 16.92 1.85
CA VAL A 155 -15.09 16.05 2.87
C VAL A 155 -15.87 16.87 3.90
N GLU A 156 -15.30 17.96 4.41
CA GLU A 156 -15.98 18.88 5.36
C GLU A 156 -17.23 19.49 4.74
N TYR A 157 -17.14 19.99 3.51
CA TYR A 157 -18.28 20.54 2.79
C TYR A 157 -19.40 19.50 2.62
N LEU A 158 -19.06 18.31 2.13
CA LEU A 158 -20.04 17.25 1.89
C LEU A 158 -20.65 16.72 3.20
N ASN A 159 -19.85 16.58 4.25
CA ASN A 159 -20.34 16.10 5.55
C ASN A 159 -21.37 17.04 6.19
N ASN A 160 -21.34 18.33 5.81
CA ASN A 160 -22.29 19.35 6.27
C ASN A 160 -23.39 19.64 5.23
N HIS A 161 -23.36 19.00 4.05
CA HIS A 161 -24.31 19.30 2.99
C HIS A 161 -25.67 18.67 3.24
N PRO A 162 -26.81 19.39 3.12
CA PRO A 162 -28.14 18.91 3.48
C PRO A 162 -28.62 17.71 2.65
N GLN A 163 -28.11 17.52 1.44
CA GLN A 163 -28.46 16.40 0.56
C GLN A 163 -27.51 15.18 0.70
N VAL A 164 -26.44 15.28 1.49
CA VAL A 164 -25.54 14.17 1.77
C VAL A 164 -25.99 13.46 3.04
N GLU A 165 -26.03 12.13 2.99
CA GLU A 165 -26.40 11.29 4.11
C GLU A 165 -25.17 10.87 4.91
N ASN A 166 -24.12 10.46 4.21
CA ASN A 166 -22.88 9.98 4.80
C ASN A 166 -21.65 10.29 3.93
N VAL A 167 -20.51 10.48 4.58
CA VAL A 167 -19.20 10.58 3.92
C VAL A 167 -18.24 9.57 4.55
N ASN A 168 -17.69 8.69 3.73
CA ASN A 168 -16.71 7.69 4.16
C ASN A 168 -15.30 8.22 3.95
N HIS A 169 -14.76 8.87 4.98
CA HIS A 169 -13.37 9.28 5.06
C HIS A 169 -12.92 9.22 6.52
N PRO A 170 -11.70 8.75 6.84
CA PRO A 170 -11.30 8.53 8.23
C PRO A 170 -11.30 9.80 9.09
N SER A 171 -11.15 11.00 8.50
CA SER A 171 -11.21 12.26 9.25
C SER A 171 -12.59 12.60 9.83
N VAL A 172 -13.67 12.04 9.28
CA VAL A 172 -15.06 12.27 9.71
C VAL A 172 -15.73 10.99 10.20
N SER A 173 -14.97 9.91 10.37
CA SER A 173 -15.49 8.66 10.90
C SER A 173 -16.10 8.88 12.30
N LYS A 174 -17.24 8.25 12.54
CA LYS A 174 -17.91 8.24 13.85
C LYS A 174 -17.45 7.06 14.73
N ASP A 175 -16.69 6.13 14.16
CA ASP A 175 -16.13 5.00 14.87
C ASP A 175 -14.89 5.44 15.67
N PRO A 176 -14.88 5.29 17.01
CA PRO A 176 -13.75 5.66 17.85
C PRO A 176 -12.46 4.88 17.51
N GLU A 177 -12.58 3.60 17.08
CA GLU A 177 -11.43 2.80 16.68
C GLU A 177 -10.80 3.37 15.40
N GLN A 178 -11.61 3.67 14.39
CA GLN A 178 -11.14 4.32 13.16
C GLN A 178 -10.51 5.68 13.41
N GLN A 179 -11.06 6.48 14.29
CA GLN A 179 -10.46 7.76 14.69
C GLN A 179 -9.10 7.59 15.36
N ALA A 180 -8.96 6.59 16.23
CA ALA A 180 -7.70 6.30 16.92
C ALA A 180 -6.63 5.83 15.93
N LEU A 181 -6.97 4.92 15.02
CA LEU A 181 -6.08 4.43 13.97
C LEU A 181 -5.68 5.55 13.00
N TYR A 182 -6.62 6.39 12.61
CA TYR A 182 -6.34 7.55 11.77
C TYR A 182 -5.31 8.49 12.42
N LYS A 183 -5.49 8.85 13.68
CA LYS A 183 -4.55 9.69 14.42
C LYS A 183 -3.17 9.04 14.57
N LYS A 184 -3.14 7.71 14.74
CA LYS A 184 -1.91 6.94 14.93
C LYS A 184 -1.08 6.85 13.64
N TYR A 185 -1.71 6.47 12.54
CA TYR A 185 -1.00 6.14 11.31
C TYR A 185 -0.90 7.28 10.30
N PHE A 186 -1.78 8.27 10.39
CA PHE A 186 -1.93 9.31 9.37
C PHE A 186 -1.81 10.74 9.94
N PRO A 187 -0.68 11.10 10.58
CA PRO A 187 -0.50 12.45 11.11
C PRO A 187 -0.54 13.54 10.04
N ASN A 188 -0.23 13.18 8.78
CA ASN A 188 -0.24 14.07 7.61
C ASN A 188 -1.54 13.95 6.78
N GLY A 189 -2.57 13.28 7.30
CA GLY A 189 -3.87 13.08 6.66
C GLY A 189 -4.05 11.71 6.02
N GLY A 190 -5.31 11.29 5.88
CA GLY A 190 -5.75 9.94 5.49
C GLY A 190 -6.02 9.74 3.99
N GLY A 191 -5.22 10.36 3.13
CA GLY A 191 -5.37 10.19 1.70
C GLY A 191 -6.34 11.19 1.07
N SER A 192 -6.71 10.91 -0.19
CA SER A 192 -7.57 11.79 -0.98
C SER A 192 -8.69 11.04 -1.72
N ILE A 193 -8.87 9.77 -1.39
CA ILE A 193 -9.97 8.95 -1.89
C ILE A 193 -11.02 8.87 -0.79
N PHE A 194 -12.26 9.06 -1.16
CA PHE A 194 -13.42 8.96 -0.26
C PHE A 194 -14.69 8.68 -1.06
N THR A 195 -15.70 8.19 -0.40
CA THR A 195 -17.04 8.01 -0.96
C THR A 195 -18.05 8.79 -0.15
N PHE A 196 -19.20 9.10 -0.75
CA PHE A 196 -20.30 9.71 -0.05
C PHE A 196 -21.64 9.18 -0.58
N GLU A 197 -22.65 9.26 0.25
CA GLU A 197 -24.01 8.83 -0.05
C GLU A 197 -24.93 10.05 -0.09
N ILE A 198 -25.74 10.16 -1.14
CA ILE A 198 -26.75 11.21 -1.25
C ILE A 198 -28.09 10.70 -0.73
N LYS A 199 -28.87 11.60 -0.15
CA LYS A 199 -30.25 11.31 0.29
C LYS A 199 -31.14 11.10 -0.93
N GLY A 200 -31.75 9.93 -1.06
CA GLY A 200 -32.67 9.59 -2.13
C GLY A 200 -32.39 8.20 -2.71
N ASP A 201 -32.91 7.96 -3.90
CA ASP A 201 -32.76 6.69 -4.61
C ASP A 201 -31.65 6.76 -5.68
N ALA A 202 -31.43 5.63 -6.36
CA ALA A 202 -30.43 5.52 -7.42
C ALA A 202 -30.69 6.44 -8.63
N GLN A 203 -31.92 6.89 -8.85
CA GLN A 203 -32.25 7.82 -9.94
C GLN A 203 -31.74 9.22 -9.60
N LYS A 204 -31.95 9.67 -8.35
CA LYS A 204 -31.48 10.96 -7.85
C LYS A 204 -29.94 11.07 -7.86
N ALA A 205 -29.26 9.94 -7.80
CA ALA A 205 -27.80 9.90 -7.91
C ALA A 205 -27.28 10.05 -9.36
N LYS A 206 -28.15 9.88 -10.35
CA LYS A 206 -27.82 10.01 -11.78
C LYS A 206 -28.15 11.37 -12.36
N ASP A 207 -29.12 12.06 -11.76
CA ASP A 207 -29.55 13.40 -12.14
C ASP A 207 -28.62 14.46 -11.55
#